data_d3039dcfb5bd6deda2cf9f0e433223b7
#
_entry.id   d3039dcfb5bd6deda2cf9f0e433223b7
#
_cell.length_a   1.000
_cell.length_b   1.000
_cell.length_c   1.000
_cell.angle_alpha   90.00
_cell.angle_beta   90.00
_cell.angle_gamma   90.00
#
_symmetry.space_group_name_H-M   'P 1'
#
loop_
_entity.id
_entity.type
_entity.pdbx_description
1 polymer ?
#
loop_
_entity_poly.entity_id
_entity_poly.type
_entity_poly.pdbx_seq_one_letter_code
_entity_poly.pdbx_strand_id
1 'polypeptide(L)'
;MTLVRPPSLEELIKTYGSPKAAVQHLIESGFTPEEIEWKLSIPYYLVRLYMEGRQLTDRTPFSSIVKTYERIAILRSKKGKETELATFFQRDDLNLEVKARFALGIMTDESLKVGPGTVETAISLATGEPIRRVRQLLLDYGEHGEVAFLLTKPKEAKLTVEEVFEAIRLLPKMAKIMERHLHIASLLKVSTPEEAKYIVRLLLGDLELGYYQRTVVEAAAKAYGVTVELIEGASAIIGITEGIMLAHAGELTLSSLKLRPGQFLKPQLAHLYEPDKVEYPAHAEFKFDGSRLQIHKWGTQVWLYSRRAVEKSQTLPEIVEIAKNFKAQTCIVDGEVIAIDEKGGFLPFQSLLERTVPKELTKEELKERKEKVKITVKVFDILFLNGRELTDLPFSERRKYLLEVVPVEYLAEGKDCNNEIELMKFYEEALNHHLEGVVVKNLNSKYEAGERTYTWLKLKPERDTIDCTIVKALYGKGKRTGFYSSFLMAVRDPEKKQLYTIGKVSNLSEEVMMSIRDIVEQTRLNEDEEGVFLKPLIVIEATYQEIQETDEYTSGFALRVPKIVRFRNDKKVEEIDDIEKMRKLYEMQYERYIQQTV
;
A
#
# COMPACT_ATOMS: atom_id res chain seq x y z
N MET A 1 41.14 28.47 30.28
CA MET A 1 40.29 27.26 30.31
C MET A 1 40.96 26.21 29.46
N THR A 2 41.58 25.22 30.08
CA THR A 2 42.16 24.05 29.40
C THR A 2 41.01 23.27 28.80
N LEU A 3 40.94 23.18 27.46
CA LEU A 3 40.05 22.31 26.74
C LEU A 3 40.37 20.87 27.15
N VAL A 4 39.61 20.33 28.09
CA VAL A 4 39.69 18.91 28.43
C VAL A 4 39.22 18.15 27.22
N ARG A 5 40.14 17.37 26.64
CA ARG A 5 39.80 16.48 25.52
C ARG A 5 38.63 15.58 25.95
N PRO A 6 37.54 15.51 25.19
CA PRO A 6 36.45 14.61 25.54
C PRO A 6 36.99 13.16 25.64
N PRO A 7 36.51 12.35 26.59
CA PRO A 7 36.97 10.97 26.75
C PRO A 7 36.69 10.18 25.47
N SER A 8 37.64 9.32 25.08
CA SER A 8 37.48 8.42 23.94
C SER A 8 36.42 7.35 24.26
N LEU A 9 35.84 6.73 23.21
CA LEU A 9 34.91 5.61 23.38
C LEU A 9 35.55 4.49 24.23
N GLU A 10 36.84 4.19 24.03
CA GLU A 10 37.53 3.17 24.81
C GLU A 10 37.64 3.53 26.30
N GLU A 11 37.92 4.79 26.63
CA GLU A 11 37.95 5.29 28.01
C GLU A 11 36.58 5.20 28.67
N LEU A 12 35.51 5.53 27.93
CA LEU A 12 34.13 5.41 28.43
C LEU A 12 33.68 3.95 28.57
N ILE A 13 34.09 3.07 27.64
CA ILE A 13 33.82 1.63 27.79
C ILE A 13 34.52 1.06 29.02
N LYS A 14 35.79 1.47 29.29
CA LYS A 14 36.46 1.06 30.53
C LYS A 14 35.74 1.53 31.79
N THR A 15 35.13 2.70 31.75
CA THR A 15 34.42 3.28 32.89
C THR A 15 33.02 2.67 33.06
N TYR A 16 32.28 2.46 31.98
CA TYR A 16 30.87 2.06 31.99
C TYR A 16 30.62 0.62 31.55
N GLY A 17 31.65 -0.10 31.14
CA GLY A 17 31.58 -1.53 30.81
C GLY A 17 31.11 -1.88 29.40
N SER A 18 30.42 -0.95 28.70
CA SER A 18 29.95 -1.21 27.34
C SER A 18 29.67 0.09 26.56
N PRO A 19 29.68 0.05 25.21
CA PRO A 19 29.28 1.21 24.40
C PRO A 19 27.85 1.71 24.71
N LYS A 20 26.93 0.79 24.94
CA LYS A 20 25.55 1.11 25.32
C LYS A 20 25.48 1.91 26.63
N ALA A 21 26.18 1.43 27.67
CA ALA A 21 26.19 2.10 28.95
C ALA A 21 26.86 3.49 28.86
N ALA A 22 27.91 3.63 28.07
CA ALA A 22 28.55 4.92 27.78
C ALA A 22 27.59 5.90 27.11
N VAL A 23 26.84 5.45 26.09
CA VAL A 23 25.83 6.26 25.42
C VAL A 23 24.70 6.66 26.36
N GLN A 24 24.18 5.73 27.17
CA GLN A 24 23.11 6.01 28.14
C GLN A 24 23.56 7.06 29.17
N HIS A 25 24.77 6.95 29.69
CA HIS A 25 25.31 7.95 30.62
C HIS A 25 25.42 9.34 29.98
N LEU A 26 25.85 9.45 28.72
CA LEU A 26 25.92 10.75 28.06
C LEU A 26 24.53 11.35 27.83
N ILE A 27 23.52 10.54 27.53
CA ILE A 27 22.12 10.99 27.41
C ILE A 27 21.62 11.53 28.74
N GLU A 28 21.82 10.77 29.83
CA GLU A 28 21.46 11.21 31.19
C GLU A 28 22.18 12.51 31.58
N SER A 29 23.37 12.73 31.02
CA SER A 29 24.14 13.98 31.19
C SER A 29 23.67 15.12 30.27
N GLY A 30 22.62 14.91 29.46
CA GLY A 30 21.97 15.95 28.63
C GLY A 30 22.57 16.14 27.23
N PHE A 31 23.41 15.22 26.77
CA PHE A 31 23.96 15.28 25.39
C PHE A 31 22.93 14.79 24.36
N THR A 32 22.89 15.49 23.20
CA THR A 32 22.08 15.05 22.06
C THR A 32 22.72 13.87 21.32
N PRO A 33 21.96 13.09 20.54
CA PRO A 33 22.50 12.00 19.73
C PRO A 33 23.63 12.44 18.78
N GLU A 34 23.50 13.62 18.19
CA GLU A 34 24.49 14.22 17.29
C GLU A 34 25.79 14.56 18.02
N GLU A 35 25.69 15.12 19.23
CA GLU A 35 26.85 15.40 20.07
C GLU A 35 27.53 14.11 20.52
N ILE A 36 26.77 13.05 20.80
CA ILE A 36 27.30 11.73 21.18
C ILE A 36 28.00 11.07 19.98
N GLU A 37 27.41 11.11 18.78
CA GLU A 37 28.05 10.65 17.53
C GLU A 37 29.42 11.30 17.37
N TRP A 38 29.47 12.63 17.49
CA TRP A 38 30.70 13.40 17.34
C TRP A 38 31.72 13.08 18.44
N LYS A 39 31.29 13.00 19.70
CA LYS A 39 32.19 12.77 20.86
C LYS A 39 32.78 11.36 20.86
N LEU A 40 31.97 10.34 20.53
CA LEU A 40 32.38 8.94 20.62
C LEU A 40 32.89 8.39 19.30
N SER A 41 32.72 9.12 18.20
CA SER A 41 33.04 8.66 16.82
C SER A 41 32.34 7.34 16.45
N ILE A 42 31.12 7.15 16.98
CA ILE A 42 30.26 6.02 16.62
C ILE A 42 29.12 6.51 15.71
N PRO A 43 28.67 5.70 14.75
CA PRO A 43 27.61 6.10 13.84
C PRO A 43 26.31 6.49 14.54
N TYR A 44 25.61 7.51 14.06
CA TYR A 44 24.35 8.01 14.61
C TYR A 44 23.30 6.89 14.80
N TYR A 45 23.18 5.96 13.83
CA TYR A 45 22.24 4.85 13.95
C TYR A 45 22.54 3.96 15.17
N LEU A 46 23.80 3.73 15.51
CA LEU A 46 24.17 2.97 16.71
C LEU A 46 23.83 3.73 18.00
N VAL A 47 24.07 5.05 18.03
CA VAL A 47 23.64 5.88 19.15
C VAL A 47 22.15 5.72 19.39
N ARG A 48 21.33 5.80 18.33
CA ARG A 48 19.88 5.65 18.39
C ARG A 48 19.46 4.25 18.86
N LEU A 49 20.10 3.18 18.39
CA LEU A 49 19.82 1.82 18.85
C LEU A 49 20.12 1.64 20.35
N TYR A 50 21.22 2.17 20.82
CA TYR A 50 21.56 2.11 22.24
C TYR A 50 20.62 2.94 23.13
N MET A 51 20.15 4.07 22.64
CA MET A 51 19.09 4.87 23.32
C MET A 51 17.81 4.07 23.52
N GLU A 52 17.41 3.27 22.55
CA GLU A 52 16.23 2.38 22.61
C GLU A 52 16.49 1.10 23.42
N GLY A 53 17.64 1.00 24.05
CA GLY A 53 18.01 -0.14 24.91
C GLY A 53 18.39 -1.41 24.15
N ARG A 54 18.60 -1.34 22.82
CA ARG A 54 18.99 -2.51 22.03
C ARG A 54 20.36 -3.05 22.46
N GLN A 55 20.45 -4.38 22.50
CA GLN A 55 21.71 -5.12 22.67
C GLN A 55 21.98 -5.84 21.35
N LEU A 56 23.11 -5.53 20.73
CA LEU A 56 23.55 -6.13 19.48
C LEU A 56 24.56 -7.23 19.80
N THR A 57 24.12 -8.46 19.71
CA THR A 57 24.90 -9.66 20.12
C THR A 57 25.28 -10.54 18.93
N ASP A 58 24.49 -10.53 17.86
CA ASP A 58 24.77 -11.29 16.64
C ASP A 58 25.93 -10.65 15.88
N ARG A 59 26.88 -11.47 15.44
CA ARG A 59 28.05 -11.08 14.69
C ARG A 59 28.00 -11.52 13.22
N THR A 60 26.90 -12.10 12.78
CA THR A 60 26.73 -12.52 11.39
C THR A 60 26.91 -11.34 10.45
N PRO A 61 27.89 -11.35 9.54
CA PRO A 61 28.15 -10.23 8.64
C PRO A 61 26.99 -9.99 7.67
N PHE A 62 26.53 -8.74 7.52
CA PHE A 62 25.48 -8.39 6.56
C PHE A 62 25.89 -8.71 5.12
N SER A 63 27.18 -8.64 4.80
CA SER A 63 27.71 -9.08 3.51
C SER A 63 27.37 -10.52 3.15
N SER A 64 27.03 -11.39 4.11
CA SER A 64 26.55 -12.76 3.85
C SER A 64 25.13 -12.80 3.24
N ILE A 65 24.28 -11.86 3.64
CA ILE A 65 22.95 -11.63 3.03
C ILE A 65 23.13 -11.06 1.61
N VAL A 66 23.97 -10.03 1.49
CA VAL A 66 24.28 -9.38 0.20
C VAL A 66 24.75 -10.39 -0.83
N LYS A 67 25.68 -11.30 -0.46
CA LYS A 67 26.15 -12.39 -1.34
C LYS A 67 25.00 -13.30 -1.81
N THR A 68 24.03 -13.57 -0.95
CA THR A 68 22.82 -14.34 -1.34
C THR A 68 22.00 -13.58 -2.36
N TYR A 69 21.77 -12.29 -2.13
CA TYR A 69 21.04 -11.45 -3.07
C TYR A 69 21.74 -11.36 -4.44
N GLU A 70 23.07 -11.18 -4.46
CA GLU A 70 23.83 -11.14 -5.70
C GLU A 70 23.75 -12.48 -6.47
N ARG A 71 23.78 -13.64 -5.77
CA ARG A 71 23.55 -14.93 -6.42
C ARG A 71 22.15 -15.05 -7.02
N ILE A 72 21.12 -14.59 -6.32
CA ILE A 72 19.73 -14.58 -6.82
C ILE A 72 19.58 -13.64 -8.02
N ALA A 73 20.21 -12.47 -7.98
CA ALA A 73 20.11 -11.46 -9.03
C ALA A 73 20.57 -11.96 -10.41
N ILE A 74 21.60 -12.81 -10.47
CA ILE A 74 22.10 -13.35 -11.73
C ILE A 74 21.26 -14.53 -12.27
N LEU A 75 20.38 -15.12 -11.47
CA LEU A 75 19.53 -16.24 -11.87
C LEU A 75 18.34 -15.75 -12.71
N ARG A 76 18.18 -16.35 -13.90
CA ARG A 76 17.08 -16.01 -14.82
C ARG A 76 15.81 -16.83 -14.56
N SER A 77 15.94 -18.06 -14.05
CA SER A 77 14.79 -18.95 -13.86
C SER A 77 14.15 -18.79 -12.47
N LYS A 78 12.81 -18.81 -12.42
CA LYS A 78 12.05 -18.83 -11.16
C LYS A 78 12.51 -19.98 -10.24
N LYS A 79 12.68 -21.18 -10.81
CA LYS A 79 13.11 -22.38 -10.06
C LYS A 79 14.51 -22.25 -9.46
N GLY A 80 15.42 -21.56 -10.16
CA GLY A 80 16.76 -21.28 -9.62
C GLY A 80 16.69 -20.34 -8.41
N LYS A 81 15.92 -19.26 -8.51
CA LYS A 81 15.69 -18.31 -7.41
C LYS A 81 15.01 -18.96 -6.19
N GLU A 82 14.00 -19.80 -6.43
CA GLU A 82 13.34 -20.59 -5.39
C GLU A 82 14.33 -21.50 -4.66
N THR A 83 15.21 -22.19 -5.40
CA THR A 83 16.19 -23.08 -4.79
C THR A 83 17.22 -22.32 -3.95
N GLU A 84 17.72 -21.18 -4.41
CA GLU A 84 18.64 -20.34 -3.64
C GLU A 84 17.99 -19.77 -2.38
N LEU A 85 16.71 -19.35 -2.47
CA LEU A 85 15.92 -18.91 -1.32
C LEU A 85 15.67 -20.07 -0.33
N ALA A 86 15.41 -21.29 -0.82
CA ALA A 86 15.25 -22.45 0.05
C ALA A 86 16.53 -22.75 0.83
N THR A 87 17.70 -22.66 0.16
CA THR A 87 19.01 -22.77 0.83
C THR A 87 19.20 -21.65 1.87
N PHE A 88 18.76 -20.44 1.58
CA PHE A 88 18.79 -19.33 2.54
C PHE A 88 17.94 -19.63 3.78
N PHE A 89 16.75 -20.20 3.62
CA PHE A 89 15.91 -20.60 4.76
C PHE A 89 16.52 -21.71 5.64
N GLN A 90 17.41 -22.53 5.09
CA GLN A 90 18.10 -23.59 5.83
C GLN A 90 19.34 -23.12 6.61
N ARG A 91 19.71 -21.83 6.55
CA ARG A 91 20.83 -21.29 7.32
C ARG A 91 20.58 -21.38 8.83
N ASP A 92 21.59 -21.79 9.59
CA ASP A 92 21.50 -21.94 11.05
C ASP A 92 22.03 -20.69 11.80
N ASP A 93 22.79 -19.84 11.10
CA ASP A 93 23.39 -18.60 11.65
C ASP A 93 22.41 -17.41 11.68
N LEU A 94 21.18 -17.59 11.24
CA LEU A 94 20.12 -16.57 11.22
C LEU A 94 18.86 -17.08 11.93
N ASN A 95 18.21 -16.22 12.72
CA ASN A 95 16.91 -16.56 13.29
C ASN A 95 15.79 -16.54 12.25
N LEU A 96 14.65 -17.17 12.58
CA LEU A 96 13.53 -17.34 11.64
C LEU A 96 12.92 -16.02 11.16
N GLU A 97 12.79 -15.02 12.05
CA GLU A 97 12.25 -13.71 11.69
C GLU A 97 13.16 -13.02 10.68
N VAL A 98 14.46 -13.01 10.93
CA VAL A 98 15.45 -12.43 10.01
C VAL A 98 15.38 -13.10 8.65
N LYS A 99 15.35 -14.44 8.59
CA LYS A 99 15.22 -15.18 7.32
C LYS A 99 13.96 -14.78 6.55
N ALA A 100 12.81 -14.78 7.21
CA ALA A 100 11.54 -14.45 6.57
C ALA A 100 11.53 -12.98 6.05
N ARG A 101 11.94 -12.04 6.90
CA ARG A 101 11.91 -10.62 6.57
C ARG A 101 12.90 -10.23 5.47
N PHE A 102 14.12 -10.75 5.51
CA PHE A 102 15.10 -10.49 4.45
C PHE A 102 14.71 -11.16 3.12
N ALA A 103 14.15 -12.37 3.14
CA ALA A 103 13.65 -13.02 1.93
C ALA A 103 12.46 -12.24 1.31
N LEU A 104 11.59 -11.67 2.13
CA LEU A 104 10.45 -10.88 1.69
C LEU A 104 10.80 -9.42 1.32
N GLY A 105 11.94 -8.90 1.79
CA GLY A 105 12.26 -7.47 1.70
C GLY A 105 11.39 -6.59 2.61
N ILE A 106 10.76 -7.17 3.65
CA ILE A 106 9.81 -6.49 4.56
C ILE A 106 10.38 -6.52 5.98
N MET A 107 11.03 -5.44 6.39
CA MET A 107 11.73 -5.39 7.68
C MET A 107 10.81 -5.23 8.89
N THR A 108 9.61 -4.71 8.72
CA THR A 108 8.59 -4.50 9.77
C THR A 108 7.21 -4.46 9.14
N ASP A 109 6.17 -4.74 9.94
CA ASP A 109 4.77 -4.63 9.51
C ASP A 109 4.25 -3.20 9.58
N GLU A 110 4.96 -2.33 10.30
CA GLU A 110 4.69 -0.88 10.33
C GLU A 110 5.24 -0.17 9.10
N SER A 111 4.61 0.94 8.72
CA SER A 111 5.16 1.81 7.67
C SER A 111 6.49 2.41 8.11
N LEU A 112 7.54 2.22 7.32
CA LEU A 112 8.86 2.82 7.59
C LEU A 112 8.85 4.36 7.52
N LYS A 113 7.80 4.96 6.92
CA LYS A 113 7.72 6.41 6.65
C LYS A 113 8.94 6.92 5.85
N VAL A 114 9.52 6.05 5.03
CA VAL A 114 10.66 6.29 4.16
C VAL A 114 10.19 6.21 2.71
N GLY A 115 10.41 7.26 1.97
CA GLY A 115 10.13 7.31 0.55
C GLY A 115 11.37 7.67 -0.25
N PRO A 116 11.28 7.68 -1.58
CA PRO A 116 12.39 8.01 -2.48
C PRO A 116 13.15 9.28 -2.09
N GLY A 117 12.45 10.39 -1.85
CA GLY A 117 13.09 11.65 -1.46
C GLY A 117 13.84 11.58 -0.12
N THR A 118 13.40 10.75 0.83
CA THR A 118 14.12 10.49 2.08
C THR A 118 15.43 9.74 1.80
N VAL A 119 15.37 8.75 0.92
CA VAL A 119 16.56 7.95 0.51
C VAL A 119 17.55 8.80 -0.29
N GLU A 120 17.08 9.61 -1.24
CA GLU A 120 17.91 10.54 -2.00
C GLU A 120 18.70 11.49 -1.09
N THR A 121 18.00 12.08 -0.11
CA THR A 121 18.63 12.96 0.89
C THR A 121 19.65 12.20 1.73
N ALA A 122 19.33 10.98 2.16
CA ALA A 122 20.24 10.15 2.95
C ALA A 122 21.50 9.75 2.16
N ILE A 123 21.36 9.38 0.87
CA ILE A 123 22.49 9.09 -0.02
C ILE A 123 23.38 10.35 -0.15
N SER A 124 22.79 11.51 -0.41
CA SER A 124 23.50 12.78 -0.50
C SER A 124 24.31 13.08 0.77
N LEU A 125 23.70 12.94 1.95
CA LEU A 125 24.36 13.15 3.25
C LEU A 125 25.45 12.11 3.54
N ALA A 126 25.25 10.84 3.14
CA ALA A 126 26.19 9.76 3.39
C ALA A 126 27.47 9.88 2.53
N THR A 127 27.30 10.30 1.28
CA THR A 127 28.37 10.34 0.27
C THR A 127 29.04 11.71 0.16
N GLY A 128 28.36 12.77 0.61
CA GLY A 128 28.78 14.17 0.43
C GLY A 128 28.47 14.73 -0.96
N GLU A 129 27.81 13.92 -1.82
CA GLU A 129 27.43 14.36 -3.17
C GLU A 129 26.18 15.26 -3.12
N PRO A 130 26.13 16.33 -3.91
CA PRO A 130 24.93 17.17 -3.98
C PRO A 130 23.70 16.36 -4.42
N ILE A 131 22.53 16.64 -3.85
CA ILE A 131 21.27 15.95 -4.18
C ILE A 131 20.95 15.99 -5.68
N ARG A 132 21.34 17.06 -6.37
CA ARG A 132 21.22 17.18 -7.83
C ARG A 132 21.99 16.08 -8.56
N ARG A 133 23.17 15.71 -8.07
CA ARG A 133 23.96 14.62 -8.65
C ARG A 133 23.31 13.27 -8.41
N VAL A 134 22.77 13.03 -7.22
CA VAL A 134 21.99 11.81 -6.90
C VAL A 134 20.82 11.67 -7.87
N ARG A 135 20.03 12.73 -8.06
CA ARG A 135 18.90 12.73 -8.98
C ARG A 135 19.30 12.54 -10.44
N GLN A 136 20.41 13.16 -10.88
CA GLN A 136 20.93 12.94 -12.23
C GLN A 136 21.26 11.46 -12.47
N LEU A 137 21.95 10.82 -11.56
CA LEU A 137 22.26 9.38 -11.66
C LEU A 137 21.01 8.51 -11.63
N LEU A 138 19.97 8.91 -10.88
CA LEU A 138 18.69 8.20 -10.90
C LEU A 138 18.02 8.24 -12.30
N LEU A 139 18.16 9.34 -13.03
CA LEU A 139 17.69 9.41 -14.42
C LEU A 139 18.48 8.49 -15.35
N ASP A 140 19.79 8.34 -15.09
CA ASP A 140 20.67 7.53 -15.94
C ASP A 140 20.56 6.03 -15.65
N TYR A 141 20.39 5.64 -14.39
CA TYR A 141 20.42 4.23 -13.93
C TYR A 141 19.06 3.69 -13.49
N GLY A 142 18.07 4.53 -13.27
CA GLY A 142 16.67 4.15 -13.03
C GLY A 142 16.36 3.59 -11.64
N GLU A 143 17.35 3.37 -10.73
CA GLU A 143 17.12 2.68 -9.47
C GLU A 143 18.05 3.21 -8.34
N HIS A 144 17.46 3.44 -7.16
CA HIS A 144 18.13 4.08 -6.03
C HIS A 144 19.27 3.23 -5.44
N GLY A 145 19.14 1.92 -5.42
CA GLY A 145 20.19 1.02 -4.92
C GLY A 145 21.42 1.07 -5.80
N GLU A 146 21.26 1.10 -7.14
CA GLU A 146 22.41 1.26 -8.05
C GLU A 146 23.09 2.62 -7.86
N VAL A 147 22.33 3.68 -7.63
CA VAL A 147 22.90 5.01 -7.35
C VAL A 147 23.66 5.01 -6.02
N ALA A 148 23.12 4.35 -4.99
CA ALA A 148 23.83 4.19 -3.73
C ALA A 148 25.13 3.39 -3.90
N PHE A 149 25.11 2.32 -4.70
CA PHE A 149 26.29 1.53 -5.05
C PHE A 149 27.37 2.41 -5.73
N LEU A 150 26.99 3.15 -6.74
CA LEU A 150 27.92 3.99 -7.53
C LEU A 150 28.57 5.12 -6.72
N LEU A 151 27.81 5.72 -5.80
CA LEU A 151 28.27 6.87 -5.02
C LEU A 151 28.99 6.46 -3.72
N THR A 152 28.79 5.25 -3.23
CA THR A 152 29.43 4.76 -2.02
C THR A 152 30.89 4.37 -2.30
N LYS A 153 31.83 4.90 -1.51
CA LYS A 153 33.22 4.55 -1.66
C LYS A 153 33.53 3.14 -1.12
N PRO A 154 34.36 2.35 -1.81
CA PRO A 154 34.76 1.03 -1.32
C PRO A 154 35.42 1.12 0.06
N LYS A 155 35.07 0.20 0.94
CA LYS A 155 35.61 0.05 2.29
C LYS A 155 35.46 -1.39 2.79
N GLU A 156 36.03 -1.69 3.93
CA GLU A 156 35.87 -2.98 4.58
C GLU A 156 34.43 -3.15 5.11
N ALA A 157 33.83 -4.31 4.88
CA ALA A 157 32.50 -4.67 5.40
C ALA A 157 32.58 -4.89 6.93
N LYS A 158 31.78 -4.12 7.67
CA LYS A 158 31.74 -4.17 9.15
C LYS A 158 30.34 -4.33 9.72
N LEU A 159 29.30 -4.11 8.88
CA LEU A 159 27.92 -4.21 9.30
C LEU A 159 27.54 -5.67 9.61
N THR A 160 26.83 -5.86 10.71
CA THR A 160 26.17 -7.13 11.01
C THR A 160 24.71 -7.14 10.53
N VAL A 161 24.16 -8.33 10.37
CA VAL A 161 22.74 -8.52 10.00
C VAL A 161 21.84 -7.87 11.04
N GLU A 162 22.16 -8.04 12.32
CA GLU A 162 21.38 -7.48 13.44
C GLU A 162 21.41 -5.94 13.42
N GLU A 163 22.54 -5.32 13.16
CA GLU A 163 22.65 -3.85 13.05
C GLU A 163 21.76 -3.30 11.95
N VAL A 164 21.81 -3.86 10.74
CA VAL A 164 20.99 -3.42 9.62
C VAL A 164 19.50 -3.66 9.91
N PHE A 165 19.15 -4.83 10.45
CA PHE A 165 17.79 -5.20 10.79
C PHE A 165 17.17 -4.25 11.81
N GLU A 166 17.85 -4.05 12.94
CA GLU A 166 17.35 -3.18 14.00
C GLU A 166 17.37 -1.70 13.61
N ALA A 167 18.37 -1.27 12.82
CA ALA A 167 18.40 0.11 12.33
C ALA A 167 17.18 0.42 11.44
N ILE A 168 16.80 -0.48 10.54
CA ILE A 168 15.62 -0.27 9.69
C ILE A 168 14.33 -0.34 10.53
N ARG A 169 14.21 -1.27 11.47
CA ARG A 169 13.04 -1.43 12.35
C ARG A 169 12.81 -0.25 13.30
N LEU A 170 13.81 0.56 13.54
CA LEU A 170 13.67 1.74 14.38
C LEU A 170 13.01 2.93 13.67
N LEU A 171 13.04 2.99 12.33
CA LEU A 171 12.56 4.13 11.53
C LEU A 171 11.09 4.53 11.80
N PRO A 172 10.12 3.61 11.97
CA PRO A 172 8.72 3.98 12.27
C PRO A 172 8.56 4.84 13.53
N LYS A 173 9.44 4.64 14.54
CA LYS A 173 9.41 5.37 15.82
C LYS A 173 9.97 6.79 15.72
N MET A 174 10.67 7.14 14.66
CA MET A 174 11.25 8.47 14.47
C MET A 174 10.19 9.45 13.97
N ALA A 175 9.85 10.45 14.79
CA ALA A 175 8.83 11.43 14.45
C ALA A 175 9.31 12.44 13.39
N LYS A 176 10.56 12.91 13.50
CA LYS A 176 11.11 13.97 12.65
C LYS A 176 11.77 13.39 11.40
N ILE A 177 11.53 14.02 10.25
CA ILE A 177 12.11 13.60 8.97
C ILE A 177 13.66 13.71 8.98
N MET A 178 14.21 14.75 9.62
CA MET A 178 15.65 14.94 9.72
C MET A 178 16.33 13.82 10.51
N GLU A 179 15.71 13.32 11.60
CA GLU A 179 16.23 12.17 12.33
C GLU A 179 16.34 10.93 11.44
N ARG A 180 15.32 10.68 10.60
CA ARG A 180 15.35 9.58 9.62
C ARG A 180 16.45 9.77 8.59
N HIS A 181 16.65 10.99 8.08
CA HIS A 181 17.73 11.29 7.13
C HIS A 181 19.09 10.98 7.74
N LEU A 182 19.38 11.48 8.95
CA LEU A 182 20.67 11.27 9.63
C LEU A 182 20.88 9.79 9.97
N HIS A 183 19.83 9.10 10.42
CA HIS A 183 19.89 7.69 10.77
C HIS A 183 20.25 6.82 9.55
N ILE A 184 19.54 6.98 8.44
CA ILE A 184 19.83 6.26 7.19
C ILE A 184 21.20 6.66 6.64
N ALA A 185 21.52 7.95 6.61
CA ALA A 185 22.81 8.43 6.11
C ALA A 185 23.99 7.85 6.90
N SER A 186 23.89 7.78 8.23
CA SER A 186 24.93 7.21 9.08
C SER A 186 25.12 5.70 8.85
N LEU A 187 24.04 4.96 8.55
CA LEU A 187 24.11 3.55 8.18
C LEU A 187 24.79 3.37 6.80
N LEU A 188 24.39 4.15 5.80
CA LEU A 188 24.99 4.12 4.47
C LEU A 188 26.47 4.57 4.49
N LYS A 189 26.82 5.50 5.38
CA LYS A 189 28.21 6.01 5.51
C LYS A 189 29.19 4.92 5.92
N VAL A 190 28.76 3.89 6.63
CA VAL A 190 29.64 2.78 7.08
C VAL A 190 29.52 1.54 6.21
N SER A 191 28.54 1.46 5.30
CA SER A 191 28.30 0.32 4.41
C SER A 191 29.27 0.27 3.24
N THR A 192 29.54 -0.93 2.70
CA THR A 192 30.19 -1.11 1.40
C THR A 192 29.26 -0.68 0.27
N PRO A 193 29.71 -0.51 -0.99
CA PRO A 193 28.83 -0.23 -2.12
C PRO A 193 27.70 -1.24 -2.25
N GLU A 194 27.99 -2.53 -2.18
CA GLU A 194 27.03 -3.63 -2.28
C GLU A 194 26.03 -3.61 -1.11
N GLU A 195 26.51 -3.36 0.10
CA GLU A 195 25.65 -3.22 1.29
C GLU A 195 24.72 -2.00 1.16
N ALA A 196 25.23 -0.85 0.71
CA ALA A 196 24.45 0.36 0.48
C ALA A 196 23.32 0.12 -0.53
N LYS A 197 23.62 -0.58 -1.63
CA LYS A 197 22.62 -0.98 -2.65
C LYS A 197 21.44 -1.70 -2.01
N TYR A 198 21.70 -2.76 -1.25
CA TYR A 198 20.62 -3.57 -0.69
C TYR A 198 19.96 -2.93 0.53
N ILE A 199 20.67 -2.14 1.33
CA ILE A 199 20.05 -1.34 2.40
C ILE A 199 19.01 -0.38 1.79
N VAL A 200 19.34 0.30 0.71
CA VAL A 200 18.42 1.21 0.02
C VAL A 200 17.21 0.45 -0.54
N ARG A 201 17.40 -0.72 -1.14
CA ARG A 201 16.33 -1.57 -1.64
C ARG A 201 15.41 -2.06 -0.53
N LEU A 202 15.94 -2.46 0.63
CA LEU A 202 15.18 -2.82 1.82
C LEU A 202 14.37 -1.65 2.37
N LEU A 203 14.93 -0.45 2.39
CA LEU A 203 14.24 0.77 2.82
C LEU A 203 13.05 1.14 1.92
N LEU A 204 13.16 0.88 0.63
CA LEU A 204 12.10 1.13 -0.36
C LEU A 204 11.12 -0.04 -0.51
N GLY A 205 11.40 -1.20 0.14
CA GLY A 205 10.56 -2.38 0.11
C GLY A 205 10.57 -3.14 -1.20
N ASP A 206 11.64 -2.99 -1.99
CA ASP A 206 11.83 -3.71 -3.24
C ASP A 206 13.30 -4.12 -3.43
N LEU A 207 13.53 -5.42 -3.40
CA LEU A 207 14.86 -6.00 -3.53
C LEU A 207 15.40 -6.00 -4.97
N GLU A 208 14.55 -5.76 -5.98
CA GLU A 208 14.89 -5.79 -7.42
C GLU A 208 15.56 -7.13 -7.84
N LEU A 209 15.13 -8.24 -7.21
CA LEU A 209 15.68 -9.57 -7.45
C LEU A 209 14.84 -10.39 -8.46
N GLY A 210 13.76 -9.80 -8.99
CA GLY A 210 12.91 -10.40 -10.01
C GLY A 210 12.19 -11.66 -9.53
N TYR A 211 11.77 -11.69 -8.27
CA TYR A 211 10.83 -12.67 -7.72
C TYR A 211 9.72 -11.98 -6.92
N TYR A 212 8.64 -12.70 -6.65
CA TYR A 212 7.48 -12.21 -5.91
C TYR A 212 7.31 -12.98 -4.59
N GLN A 213 6.47 -12.48 -3.70
CA GLN A 213 6.17 -13.10 -2.40
C GLN A 213 5.85 -14.59 -2.52
N ARG A 214 5.11 -15.01 -3.56
CA ARG A 214 4.79 -16.42 -3.79
C ARG A 214 6.05 -17.28 -3.96
N THR A 215 7.09 -16.80 -4.63
CA THR A 215 8.36 -17.53 -4.76
C THR A 215 9.05 -17.72 -3.41
N VAL A 216 8.93 -16.74 -2.51
CA VAL A 216 9.45 -16.86 -1.13
C VAL A 216 8.68 -17.93 -0.35
N VAL A 217 7.35 -17.95 -0.48
CA VAL A 217 6.50 -18.98 0.15
C VAL A 217 6.83 -20.38 -0.40
N GLU A 218 6.98 -20.53 -1.72
CA GLU A 218 7.37 -21.78 -2.39
C GLU A 218 8.75 -22.27 -1.86
N ALA A 219 9.70 -21.36 -1.70
CA ALA A 219 11.02 -21.66 -1.17
C ALA A 219 10.99 -22.07 0.32
N ALA A 220 10.19 -21.38 1.14
CA ALA A 220 10.01 -21.74 2.55
C ALA A 220 9.31 -23.10 2.71
N ALA A 221 8.27 -23.35 1.91
CA ALA A 221 7.58 -24.64 1.86
C ALA A 221 8.55 -25.80 1.58
N LYS A 222 9.39 -25.62 0.56
CA LYS A 222 10.44 -26.56 0.20
C LYS A 222 11.50 -26.75 1.28
N ALA A 223 11.93 -25.65 1.91
CA ALA A 223 12.96 -25.70 2.95
C ALA A 223 12.50 -26.40 4.22
N TYR A 224 11.22 -26.25 4.58
CA TYR A 224 10.64 -26.78 5.82
C TYR A 224 9.79 -28.04 5.63
N GLY A 225 9.63 -28.52 4.38
CA GLY A 225 8.91 -29.77 4.10
C GLY A 225 7.40 -29.69 4.35
N VAL A 226 6.78 -28.52 4.13
CA VAL A 226 5.34 -28.27 4.26
C VAL A 226 4.74 -27.88 2.90
N THR A 227 3.41 -27.83 2.77
CA THR A 227 2.78 -27.39 1.52
C THR A 227 2.66 -25.87 1.44
N VAL A 228 2.62 -25.34 0.22
CA VAL A 228 2.46 -23.91 -0.05
C VAL A 228 1.12 -23.42 0.50
N GLU A 229 0.06 -24.22 0.30
CA GLU A 229 -1.31 -23.90 0.71
C GLU A 229 -1.43 -23.71 2.22
N LEU A 230 -0.70 -24.50 3.01
CA LEU A 230 -0.68 -24.35 4.47
C LEU A 230 -0.02 -23.04 4.91
N ILE A 231 1.08 -22.64 4.25
CA ILE A 231 1.73 -21.35 4.55
C ILE A 231 0.82 -20.19 4.10
N GLU A 232 0.21 -20.28 2.93
CA GLU A 232 -0.71 -19.24 2.42
C GLU A 232 -1.94 -19.11 3.33
N GLY A 233 -2.55 -20.22 3.76
CA GLY A 233 -3.66 -20.23 4.72
C GLY A 233 -3.28 -19.60 6.06
N ALA A 234 -2.17 -19.98 6.65
CA ALA A 234 -1.65 -19.37 7.88
C ALA A 234 -1.35 -17.88 7.67
N SER A 235 -0.72 -17.53 6.55
CA SER A 235 -0.37 -16.14 6.20
C SER A 235 -1.59 -15.23 6.02
N ALA A 236 -2.71 -15.78 5.60
CA ALA A 236 -3.98 -15.05 5.51
C ALA A 236 -4.51 -14.63 6.89
N ILE A 237 -4.21 -15.40 7.94
CA ILE A 237 -4.68 -15.19 9.32
C ILE A 237 -3.69 -14.37 10.15
N ILE A 238 -2.39 -14.70 10.10
CA ILE A 238 -1.38 -14.13 11.00
C ILE A 238 -0.36 -13.23 10.30
N GLY A 239 -0.41 -13.08 8.99
CA GLY A 239 0.57 -12.33 8.20
C GLY A 239 1.60 -13.25 7.54
N ILE A 240 2.22 -12.76 6.45
CA ILE A 240 3.10 -13.60 5.63
C ILE A 240 4.42 -13.95 6.34
N THR A 241 4.98 -13.01 7.08
CA THR A 241 6.21 -13.24 7.86
C THR A 241 6.00 -14.33 8.90
N GLU A 242 4.96 -14.19 9.70
CA GLU A 242 4.58 -15.12 10.77
C GLU A 242 4.18 -16.49 10.20
N GLY A 243 3.47 -16.52 9.05
CA GLY A 243 3.13 -17.77 8.35
C GLY A 243 4.38 -18.54 7.90
N ILE A 244 5.37 -17.85 7.33
CA ILE A 244 6.65 -18.44 6.95
C ILE A 244 7.44 -18.92 8.19
N MET A 245 7.46 -18.12 9.26
CA MET A 245 8.12 -18.52 10.51
C MET A 245 7.47 -19.76 11.13
N LEU A 246 6.15 -19.82 11.12
CA LEU A 246 5.39 -20.94 11.67
C LEU A 246 5.59 -22.22 10.86
N ALA A 247 5.88 -22.12 9.56
CA ALA A 247 6.16 -23.24 8.68
C ALA A 247 7.35 -24.10 9.17
N HIS A 248 8.33 -23.48 9.84
CA HIS A 248 9.45 -24.18 10.45
C HIS A 248 9.01 -25.16 11.56
N ALA A 249 7.88 -24.90 12.24
CA ALA A 249 7.33 -25.78 13.26
C ALA A 249 6.54 -26.98 12.67
N GLY A 250 6.41 -27.04 11.36
CA GLY A 250 5.83 -28.16 10.62
C GLY A 250 4.32 -28.07 10.37
N GLU A 251 3.82 -29.04 9.60
CA GLU A 251 2.45 -29.09 9.07
C GLU A 251 1.38 -29.09 10.17
N LEU A 252 1.59 -29.84 11.26
CA LEU A 252 0.61 -29.91 12.37
C LEU A 252 0.37 -28.55 13.01
N THR A 253 1.40 -27.74 13.14
CA THR A 253 1.29 -26.40 13.73
C THR A 253 0.55 -25.45 12.79
N LEU A 254 0.87 -25.48 11.50
CA LEU A 254 0.16 -24.67 10.49
C LEU A 254 -1.32 -25.05 10.39
N SER A 255 -1.65 -26.34 10.34
CA SER A 255 -3.02 -26.83 10.23
C SER A 255 -3.86 -26.62 11.50
N SER A 256 -3.21 -26.44 12.66
CA SER A 256 -3.90 -26.12 13.92
C SER A 256 -4.38 -24.68 14.02
N LEU A 257 -3.89 -23.81 13.14
CA LEU A 257 -4.26 -22.41 13.15
C LEU A 257 -5.70 -22.25 12.66
N LYS A 258 -6.57 -21.67 13.49
CA LYS A 258 -7.97 -21.46 13.18
C LYS A 258 -8.29 -19.98 13.20
N LEU A 259 -9.09 -19.54 12.23
CA LEU A 259 -9.64 -18.20 12.22
C LEU A 259 -10.45 -17.94 13.50
N ARG A 260 -10.28 -16.76 14.09
CA ARG A 260 -11.03 -16.30 15.27
C ARG A 260 -11.39 -14.82 15.15
N PRO A 261 -12.52 -14.37 15.71
CA PRO A 261 -12.80 -12.95 15.80
C PRO A 261 -11.65 -12.19 16.50
N GLY A 262 -11.31 -11.02 15.96
CA GLY A 262 -10.14 -10.23 16.37
C GLY A 262 -8.90 -10.48 15.50
N GLN A 263 -8.86 -11.54 14.70
CA GLN A 263 -7.80 -11.82 13.73
C GLN A 263 -8.28 -11.45 12.32
N PHE A 264 -7.68 -10.41 11.72
CA PHE A 264 -8.04 -9.96 10.38
C PHE A 264 -7.72 -11.01 9.34
N LEU A 265 -8.69 -11.33 8.50
CA LEU A 265 -8.51 -12.19 7.33
C LEU A 265 -8.39 -11.33 6.07
N LYS A 266 -7.35 -11.52 5.26
CA LYS A 266 -7.20 -10.78 4.00
C LYS A 266 -8.42 -10.98 3.11
N PRO A 267 -9.07 -9.90 2.63
CA PRO A 267 -10.30 -10.04 1.88
C PRO A 267 -10.09 -10.58 0.48
N GLN A 268 -10.99 -11.47 0.03
CA GLN A 268 -11.09 -11.88 -1.37
C GLN A 268 -11.46 -10.68 -2.25
N LEU A 269 -10.91 -10.63 -3.48
CA LEU A 269 -11.10 -9.55 -4.43
C LEU A 269 -11.77 -10.05 -5.71
N ALA A 270 -12.62 -9.21 -6.30
CA ALA A 270 -13.28 -9.50 -7.57
C ALA A 270 -12.41 -9.10 -8.78
N HIS A 271 -12.44 -9.93 -9.85
CA HIS A 271 -11.99 -9.54 -11.19
C HIS A 271 -12.99 -8.59 -11.87
N LEU A 272 -12.60 -8.00 -12.98
CA LEU A 272 -13.55 -7.36 -13.88
C LEU A 272 -14.45 -8.42 -14.49
N TYR A 273 -15.67 -8.04 -14.83
CA TYR A 273 -16.64 -8.90 -15.48
C TYR A 273 -16.14 -9.33 -16.87
N GLU A 274 -16.18 -10.61 -17.10
CA GLU A 274 -15.94 -11.28 -18.39
C GLU A 274 -17.08 -12.28 -18.56
N PRO A 275 -17.91 -12.16 -19.62
CA PRO A 275 -19.12 -13.00 -19.80
C PRO A 275 -18.84 -14.50 -19.79
N ASP A 276 -17.73 -14.93 -20.40
CA ASP A 276 -17.29 -16.31 -20.49
C ASP A 276 -16.76 -16.92 -19.19
N LYS A 277 -16.58 -16.09 -18.15
CA LYS A 277 -16.14 -16.51 -16.81
C LYS A 277 -17.30 -16.67 -15.82
N VAL A 278 -18.53 -16.36 -16.22
CA VAL A 278 -19.69 -16.52 -15.35
C VAL A 278 -20.26 -17.92 -15.46
N GLU A 279 -20.30 -18.63 -14.34
CA GLU A 279 -20.99 -19.92 -14.22
C GLU A 279 -22.38 -19.70 -13.66
N TYR A 280 -23.41 -19.98 -14.47
CA TYR A 280 -24.81 -19.85 -14.06
C TYR A 280 -25.36 -21.17 -13.49
N PRO A 281 -26.27 -21.13 -12.47
CA PRO A 281 -26.77 -19.92 -11.81
C PRO A 281 -25.72 -19.24 -10.98
N ALA A 282 -25.71 -17.90 -10.97
CA ALA A 282 -24.80 -17.06 -10.22
C ALA A 282 -25.56 -16.08 -9.32
N HIS A 283 -25.01 -15.72 -8.17
CA HIS A 283 -25.56 -14.71 -7.30
C HIS A 283 -25.06 -13.32 -7.69
N ALA A 284 -25.95 -12.40 -8.01
CA ALA A 284 -25.63 -11.01 -8.26
C ALA A 284 -26.05 -10.14 -7.07
N GLU A 285 -25.15 -9.29 -6.58
CA GLU A 285 -25.41 -8.34 -5.48
C GLU A 285 -25.13 -6.92 -5.95
N PHE A 286 -25.85 -5.96 -5.42
CA PHE A 286 -25.55 -4.55 -5.64
C PHE A 286 -24.14 -4.21 -5.18
N LYS A 287 -23.43 -3.47 -6.01
CA LYS A 287 -22.12 -2.94 -5.69
C LYS A 287 -22.23 -1.51 -5.21
N PHE A 288 -22.02 -1.35 -3.92
CA PHE A 288 -22.04 -0.04 -3.26
C PHE A 288 -20.71 0.70 -3.45
N ASP A 289 -20.77 2.02 -3.51
CA ASP A 289 -19.60 2.89 -3.50
C ASP A 289 -19.27 3.31 -2.05
N GLY A 290 -18.40 2.55 -1.42
CA GLY A 290 -18.10 2.69 0.00
C GLY A 290 -16.67 2.29 0.36
N SER A 291 -16.48 1.98 1.63
CA SER A 291 -15.24 1.47 2.18
C SER A 291 -15.43 0.07 2.74
N ARG A 292 -14.70 -0.90 2.18
CA ARG A 292 -14.76 -2.29 2.65
C ARG A 292 -14.40 -2.38 4.12
N LEU A 293 -15.22 -3.13 4.85
CA LEU A 293 -15.08 -3.35 6.27
C LEU A 293 -15.28 -4.82 6.61
N GLN A 294 -14.37 -5.39 7.39
CA GLN A 294 -14.55 -6.69 8.02
C GLN A 294 -14.95 -6.47 9.47
N ILE A 295 -16.07 -7.07 9.86
CA ILE A 295 -16.69 -6.91 11.17
C ILE A 295 -16.51 -8.20 11.95
N HIS A 296 -15.86 -8.11 13.11
CA HIS A 296 -15.64 -9.22 14.04
C HIS A 296 -16.43 -8.98 15.31
N LYS A 297 -17.22 -9.97 15.72
CA LYS A 297 -17.99 -9.96 16.97
C LYS A 297 -17.59 -11.12 17.87
N TRP A 298 -17.40 -10.83 19.15
CA TRP A 298 -17.24 -11.82 20.21
C TRP A 298 -18.02 -11.37 21.44
N GLY A 299 -19.20 -11.96 21.67
CA GLY A 299 -20.13 -11.49 22.70
C GLY A 299 -20.53 -10.04 22.47
N THR A 300 -20.16 -9.16 23.39
CA THR A 300 -20.38 -7.73 23.31
C THR A 300 -19.23 -6.95 22.65
N GLN A 301 -18.09 -7.58 22.46
CA GLN A 301 -16.93 -6.97 21.82
C GLN A 301 -17.06 -7.00 20.31
N VAL A 302 -16.74 -5.88 19.66
CA VAL A 302 -16.75 -5.73 18.21
C VAL A 302 -15.47 -5.02 17.77
N TRP A 303 -14.81 -5.59 16.75
CA TRP A 303 -13.68 -4.98 16.06
C TRP A 303 -14.03 -4.78 14.59
N LEU A 304 -13.64 -3.63 14.06
CA LEU A 304 -13.86 -3.25 12.68
C LEU A 304 -12.52 -3.07 11.99
N TYR A 305 -12.29 -3.80 10.92
CA TYR A 305 -11.03 -3.72 10.16
C TYR A 305 -11.29 -3.24 8.73
N SER A 306 -10.55 -2.21 8.32
CA SER A 306 -10.52 -1.79 6.92
C SER A 306 -9.86 -2.84 6.03
N ARG A 307 -9.98 -2.71 4.71
CA ARG A 307 -9.33 -3.57 3.71
C ARG A 307 -7.82 -3.78 3.93
N ARG A 308 -7.15 -2.84 4.61
CA ARG A 308 -5.71 -2.88 4.90
C ARG A 308 -5.39 -3.26 6.35
N ALA A 309 -6.29 -3.96 7.02
CA ALA A 309 -6.15 -4.37 8.41
C ALA A 309 -6.04 -3.22 9.44
N VAL A 310 -6.40 -1.99 9.05
CA VAL A 310 -6.43 -0.88 10.00
C VAL A 310 -7.71 -0.96 10.83
N GLU A 311 -7.59 -0.99 12.15
CA GLU A 311 -8.74 -0.99 13.04
C GLU A 311 -9.50 0.34 12.99
N LYS A 312 -10.82 0.28 12.91
CA LYS A 312 -11.74 1.42 12.72
C LYS A 312 -12.85 1.51 13.78
N SER A 313 -12.85 0.67 14.81
CA SER A 313 -13.93 0.61 15.81
C SER A 313 -14.18 1.96 16.49
N GLN A 314 -13.12 2.72 16.78
CA GLN A 314 -13.22 4.04 17.40
C GLN A 314 -13.74 5.13 16.44
N THR A 315 -13.50 4.98 15.14
CA THR A 315 -13.91 5.95 14.12
C THR A 315 -15.31 5.70 13.57
N LEU A 316 -15.83 4.47 13.73
CA LEU A 316 -17.13 4.01 13.22
C LEU A 316 -17.99 3.40 14.34
N PRO A 317 -18.27 4.12 15.43
CA PRO A 317 -19.02 3.58 16.57
C PRO A 317 -20.45 3.18 16.21
N GLU A 318 -21.07 3.81 15.20
CA GLU A 318 -22.40 3.46 14.71
C GLU A 318 -22.43 2.04 14.15
N ILE A 319 -21.39 1.64 13.41
CA ILE A 319 -21.28 0.28 12.87
C ILE A 319 -21.01 -0.73 13.98
N VAL A 320 -20.28 -0.35 15.02
CA VAL A 320 -20.10 -1.18 16.22
C VAL A 320 -21.45 -1.49 16.86
N GLU A 321 -22.33 -0.48 17.02
CA GLU A 321 -23.67 -0.68 17.59
C GLU A 321 -24.55 -1.56 16.69
N ILE A 322 -24.51 -1.38 15.37
CA ILE A 322 -25.19 -2.26 14.40
C ILE A 322 -24.74 -3.71 14.60
N ALA A 323 -23.43 -3.94 14.64
CA ALA A 323 -22.86 -5.29 14.74
C ALA A 323 -23.16 -5.99 16.07
N LYS A 324 -23.37 -5.27 17.17
CA LYS A 324 -23.82 -5.85 18.44
C LYS A 324 -25.16 -6.56 18.31
N ASN A 325 -26.03 -6.11 17.38
CA ASN A 325 -27.35 -6.68 17.15
C ASN A 325 -27.35 -7.88 16.20
N PHE A 326 -26.21 -8.29 15.64
CA PHE A 326 -26.12 -9.52 14.85
C PHE A 326 -26.44 -10.74 15.71
N LYS A 327 -27.25 -11.64 15.17
CA LYS A 327 -27.76 -12.84 15.87
C LYS A 327 -26.71 -13.95 15.95
N ALA A 328 -25.55 -13.63 16.51
CA ALA A 328 -24.44 -14.57 16.72
C ALA A 328 -23.70 -14.24 18.02
N GLN A 329 -23.22 -15.26 18.72
CA GLN A 329 -22.32 -15.07 19.86
C GLN A 329 -20.93 -14.65 19.36
N THR A 330 -20.47 -15.30 18.28
CA THR A 330 -19.21 -14.94 17.62
C THR A 330 -19.41 -15.00 16.09
N CYS A 331 -18.96 -13.97 15.36
CA CYS A 331 -18.95 -13.99 13.91
C CYS A 331 -17.87 -13.11 13.31
N ILE A 332 -17.50 -13.42 12.06
CA ILE A 332 -16.72 -12.56 11.17
C ILE A 332 -17.53 -12.40 9.89
N VAL A 333 -17.84 -11.17 9.53
CA VAL A 333 -18.57 -10.86 8.29
C VAL A 333 -17.83 -9.81 7.48
N ASP A 334 -18.01 -9.88 6.15
CA ASP A 334 -17.49 -8.90 5.18
C ASP A 334 -18.62 -7.98 4.72
N GLY A 335 -18.36 -6.68 4.66
CA GLY A 335 -19.35 -5.68 4.23
C GLY A 335 -18.69 -4.45 3.62
N GLU A 336 -19.54 -3.50 3.24
CA GLU A 336 -19.16 -2.19 2.74
C GLU A 336 -19.81 -1.12 3.63
N VAL A 337 -19.04 -0.21 4.19
CA VAL A 337 -19.56 0.98 4.87
C VAL A 337 -19.89 2.03 3.83
N ILE A 338 -21.07 2.57 3.91
CA ILE A 338 -21.58 3.57 2.98
C ILE A 338 -22.13 4.78 3.73
N ALA A 339 -22.08 5.95 3.09
CA ALA A 339 -22.74 7.14 3.56
C ALA A 339 -24.19 7.16 3.09
N ILE A 340 -25.10 7.62 3.96
CA ILE A 340 -26.52 7.76 3.65
C ILE A 340 -27.01 9.14 4.09
N ASP A 341 -28.02 9.65 3.40
CA ASP A 341 -28.74 10.87 3.78
C ASP A 341 -29.75 10.59 4.92
N GLU A 342 -30.48 11.63 5.30
CA GLU A 342 -31.49 11.55 6.36
C GLU A 342 -32.67 10.63 6.01
N LYS A 343 -32.96 10.42 4.73
CA LYS A 343 -34.05 9.57 4.22
C LYS A 343 -33.57 8.13 3.94
N GLY A 344 -32.28 7.83 4.10
CA GLY A 344 -31.67 6.53 3.82
C GLY A 344 -31.17 6.36 2.38
N GLY A 345 -31.17 7.41 1.57
CA GLY A 345 -30.61 7.42 0.22
C GLY A 345 -29.06 7.31 0.26
N PHE A 346 -28.48 6.64 -0.73
CA PHE A 346 -27.03 6.45 -0.80
C PHE A 346 -26.34 7.74 -1.23
N LEU A 347 -25.29 8.11 -0.51
CA LEU A 347 -24.45 9.26 -0.82
C LEU A 347 -23.14 8.83 -1.50
N PRO A 348 -22.49 9.72 -2.29
CA PRO A 348 -21.19 9.44 -2.89
C PRO A 348 -20.12 9.06 -1.87
N PHE A 349 -19.11 8.30 -2.30
CA PHE A 349 -17.94 7.95 -1.47
C PHE A 349 -17.23 9.18 -0.86
N GLN A 350 -17.25 10.32 -1.55
CA GLN A 350 -16.71 11.58 -1.04
C GLN A 350 -17.31 11.95 0.33
N SER A 351 -18.63 11.80 0.50
CA SER A 351 -19.31 12.07 1.77
C SER A 351 -18.80 11.14 2.89
N LEU A 352 -18.52 9.87 2.57
CA LEU A 352 -17.91 8.94 3.51
C LEU A 352 -16.49 9.37 3.89
N LEU A 353 -15.68 9.85 2.94
CA LEU A 353 -14.32 10.35 3.20
C LEU A 353 -14.34 11.57 4.13
N GLU A 354 -15.22 12.52 3.88
CA GLU A 354 -15.40 13.70 4.75
C GLU A 354 -15.72 13.32 6.18
N ARG A 355 -16.45 12.21 6.37
CA ARG A 355 -16.83 11.68 7.68
C ARG A 355 -15.71 10.90 8.37
N THR A 356 -14.85 10.19 7.62
CA THR A 356 -13.94 9.16 8.15
C THR A 356 -12.45 9.51 8.11
N VAL A 357 -12.04 10.51 7.29
CA VAL A 357 -10.63 10.95 7.23
C VAL A 357 -10.34 11.89 8.40
N PRO A 358 -9.37 11.56 9.28
CA PRO A 358 -8.96 12.47 10.35
C PRO A 358 -8.23 13.66 9.73
N LYS A 359 -8.90 14.80 9.64
CA LYS A 359 -8.22 16.09 9.75
C LYS A 359 -8.10 16.39 11.24
N GLU A 360 -7.17 17.23 11.65
CA GLU A 360 -7.11 17.74 13.03
C GLU A 360 -8.39 18.56 13.31
N LEU A 361 -9.46 17.87 13.68
CA LEU A 361 -10.77 18.44 13.92
C LEU A 361 -10.99 18.53 15.43
N THR A 362 -11.60 19.59 15.85
CA THR A 362 -12.14 19.73 17.21
C THR A 362 -13.25 18.69 17.47
N LYS A 363 -13.56 18.43 18.74
CA LYS A 363 -14.68 17.52 19.09
C LYS A 363 -16.02 18.02 18.58
N GLU A 364 -16.21 19.33 18.50
CA GLU A 364 -17.40 20.01 17.99
C GLU A 364 -17.55 19.80 16.50
N GLU A 365 -16.50 20.00 15.71
CA GLU A 365 -16.49 19.78 14.25
C GLU A 365 -16.72 18.30 13.89
N LEU A 366 -16.17 17.37 14.69
CA LEU A 366 -16.44 15.94 14.56
C LEU A 366 -17.93 15.62 14.80
N LYS A 367 -18.55 16.27 15.80
CA LYS A 367 -19.96 16.08 16.13
C LYS A 367 -20.85 16.60 14.99
N GLU A 368 -20.57 17.79 14.49
CA GLU A 368 -21.31 18.43 13.39
C GLU A 368 -21.25 17.60 12.10
N ARG A 369 -20.08 17.02 11.77
CA ARG A 369 -19.94 16.10 10.62
C ARG A 369 -20.72 14.81 10.82
N LYS A 370 -20.77 14.28 12.04
CA LYS A 370 -21.57 13.09 12.39
C LYS A 370 -23.06 13.32 12.21
N GLU A 371 -23.53 14.52 12.45
CA GLU A 371 -24.92 14.92 12.26
C GLU A 371 -25.27 15.11 10.77
N LYS A 372 -24.33 15.63 9.95
CA LYS A 372 -24.56 15.88 8.51
C LYS A 372 -24.51 14.63 7.63
N VAL A 373 -23.63 13.68 7.93
CA VAL A 373 -23.44 12.47 7.12
C VAL A 373 -23.64 11.24 8.00
N LYS A 374 -24.75 10.56 7.83
CA LYS A 374 -25.02 9.26 8.45
C LYS A 374 -24.28 8.16 7.70
N ILE A 375 -23.93 7.09 8.39
CA ILE A 375 -23.29 5.92 7.81
C ILE A 375 -24.05 4.65 8.18
N THR A 376 -24.00 3.69 7.28
CA THR A 376 -24.52 2.33 7.50
C THR A 376 -23.57 1.31 6.90
N VAL A 377 -23.90 0.02 7.00
CA VAL A 377 -23.13 -1.07 6.42
C VAL A 377 -24.03 -1.98 5.60
N LYS A 378 -23.50 -2.47 4.48
CA LYS A 378 -24.11 -3.53 3.66
C LYS A 378 -23.20 -4.76 3.69
N VAL A 379 -23.69 -5.80 4.34
CA VAL A 379 -22.93 -7.05 4.58
C VAL A 379 -23.24 -8.04 3.47
N PHE A 380 -22.20 -8.65 2.90
CA PHE A 380 -22.33 -9.49 1.70
C PHE A 380 -21.69 -10.88 1.83
N ASP A 381 -20.95 -11.18 2.91
CA ASP A 381 -20.43 -12.52 3.18
C ASP A 381 -20.23 -12.77 4.68
N ILE A 382 -20.17 -14.05 5.08
CA ILE A 382 -19.86 -14.49 6.45
C ILE A 382 -18.77 -15.56 6.41
N LEU A 383 -17.73 -15.36 7.21
CA LEU A 383 -16.48 -16.13 7.17
C LEU A 383 -16.32 -17.04 8.40
N PHE A 384 -17.00 -16.67 9.50
CA PHE A 384 -16.92 -17.39 10.77
C PHE A 384 -18.23 -17.23 11.54
N LEU A 385 -18.70 -18.29 12.18
CA LEU A 385 -19.93 -18.28 12.98
C LEU A 385 -19.83 -19.26 14.16
N ASN A 386 -20.00 -18.75 15.38
CA ASN A 386 -20.15 -19.52 16.61
C ASN A 386 -19.12 -20.67 16.77
N GLY A 387 -17.83 -20.34 16.58
CA GLY A 387 -16.73 -21.30 16.71
C GLY A 387 -16.38 -22.08 15.43
N ARG A 388 -17.15 -21.90 14.35
CA ARG A 388 -16.93 -22.59 13.09
C ARG A 388 -16.45 -21.64 12.01
N GLU A 389 -15.36 -21.98 11.36
CA GLU A 389 -14.89 -21.32 10.13
C GLU A 389 -15.76 -21.77 8.95
N LEU A 390 -16.15 -20.80 8.09
CA LEU A 390 -17.05 -21.03 6.98
C LEU A 390 -16.38 -20.79 5.61
N THR A 391 -15.12 -20.38 5.59
CA THR A 391 -14.39 -20.01 4.36
C THR A 391 -14.35 -21.13 3.32
N ASP A 392 -14.29 -22.39 3.76
CA ASP A 392 -14.28 -23.57 2.89
C ASP A 392 -15.66 -23.97 2.36
N LEU A 393 -16.74 -23.38 2.87
CA LEU A 393 -18.10 -23.67 2.39
C LEU A 393 -18.37 -22.95 1.07
N PRO A 394 -19.24 -23.52 0.22
CA PRO A 394 -19.77 -22.81 -0.94
C PRO A 394 -20.43 -21.48 -0.55
N PHE A 395 -20.34 -20.46 -1.42
CA PHE A 395 -20.99 -19.16 -1.19
C PHE A 395 -22.50 -19.30 -0.89
N SER A 396 -23.19 -20.18 -1.59
CA SER A 396 -24.62 -20.47 -1.35
C SER A 396 -24.93 -20.91 0.08
N GLU A 397 -24.04 -21.67 0.71
CA GLU A 397 -24.18 -22.08 2.12
C GLU A 397 -23.82 -20.91 3.06
N ARG A 398 -22.74 -20.18 2.80
CA ARG A 398 -22.37 -18.99 3.59
C ARG A 398 -23.49 -17.95 3.55
N ARG A 399 -24.13 -17.75 2.39
CA ARG A 399 -25.27 -16.82 2.26
C ARG A 399 -26.45 -17.20 3.16
N LYS A 400 -26.76 -18.48 3.32
CA LYS A 400 -27.81 -18.93 4.24
C LYS A 400 -27.50 -18.52 5.68
N TYR A 401 -26.28 -18.79 6.16
CA TYR A 401 -25.85 -18.36 7.49
C TYR A 401 -25.87 -16.84 7.65
N LEU A 402 -25.47 -16.12 6.61
CA LEU A 402 -25.49 -14.65 6.62
C LEU A 402 -26.90 -14.10 6.85
N LEU A 403 -27.91 -14.64 6.13
CA LEU A 403 -29.32 -14.26 6.25
C LEU A 403 -29.91 -14.54 7.64
N GLU A 404 -29.41 -15.56 8.34
CA GLU A 404 -29.84 -15.89 9.70
C GLU A 404 -29.23 -14.93 10.75
N VAL A 405 -27.99 -14.46 10.51
CA VAL A 405 -27.18 -13.70 11.47
C VAL A 405 -27.41 -12.19 11.37
N VAL A 406 -27.41 -11.66 10.15
CA VAL A 406 -27.45 -10.21 9.90
C VAL A 406 -28.87 -9.75 9.62
N PRO A 407 -29.38 -8.69 10.30
CA PRO A 407 -30.69 -8.13 10.00
C PRO A 407 -30.79 -7.66 8.54
N VAL A 408 -31.98 -7.84 7.93
CA VAL A 408 -32.19 -7.68 6.49
C VAL A 408 -31.81 -6.29 5.95
N GLU A 409 -32.00 -5.24 6.73
CA GLU A 409 -31.66 -3.85 6.39
C GLU A 409 -30.15 -3.62 6.20
N TYR A 410 -29.31 -4.48 6.80
CA TYR A 410 -27.85 -4.40 6.68
C TYR A 410 -27.28 -5.41 5.67
N LEU A 411 -28.10 -6.21 5.03
CA LEU A 411 -27.66 -7.12 3.98
C LEU A 411 -27.45 -6.38 2.65
N ALA A 412 -26.44 -6.78 1.91
CA ALA A 412 -26.35 -6.41 0.50
C ALA A 412 -27.48 -7.08 -0.27
N GLU A 413 -28.26 -6.27 -0.97
CA GLU A 413 -29.37 -6.72 -1.81
C GLU A 413 -28.82 -7.48 -3.01
N GLY A 414 -29.39 -8.65 -3.27
CA GLY A 414 -28.96 -9.50 -4.36
C GLY A 414 -29.97 -10.60 -4.68
N LYS A 415 -29.78 -11.21 -5.84
CA LYS A 415 -30.60 -12.34 -6.29
C LYS A 415 -29.79 -13.33 -7.13
N ASP A 416 -30.27 -14.56 -7.22
CA ASP A 416 -29.73 -15.57 -8.13
C ASP A 416 -30.21 -15.30 -9.55
N CYS A 417 -29.29 -15.29 -10.49
CA CYS A 417 -29.52 -15.13 -11.92
C CYS A 417 -29.19 -16.44 -12.64
N ASN A 418 -30.14 -16.95 -13.44
CA ASN A 418 -29.99 -18.22 -14.15
C ASN A 418 -29.27 -18.07 -15.50
N ASN A 419 -29.16 -16.86 -16.00
CA ASN A 419 -28.53 -16.54 -17.29
C ASN A 419 -28.12 -15.06 -17.35
N GLU A 420 -27.40 -14.71 -18.42
CA GLU A 420 -26.93 -13.36 -18.64
C GLU A 420 -28.05 -12.30 -18.74
N ILE A 421 -29.19 -12.67 -19.33
CA ILE A 421 -30.32 -11.74 -19.49
C ILE A 421 -30.85 -11.30 -18.11
N GLU A 422 -30.98 -12.24 -17.17
CA GLU A 422 -31.42 -11.93 -15.81
C GLU A 422 -30.35 -11.08 -15.06
N LEU A 423 -29.08 -11.39 -15.27
CA LEU A 423 -27.96 -10.61 -14.71
C LEU A 423 -27.98 -9.17 -15.25
N MET A 424 -28.11 -8.98 -16.56
CA MET A 424 -28.11 -7.65 -17.16
C MET A 424 -29.32 -6.80 -16.71
N LYS A 425 -30.49 -7.41 -16.53
CA LYS A 425 -31.64 -6.71 -15.94
C LYS A 425 -31.36 -6.25 -14.50
N PHE A 426 -30.73 -7.08 -13.69
CA PHE A 426 -30.38 -6.71 -12.32
C PHE A 426 -29.27 -5.66 -12.29
N TYR A 427 -28.37 -5.69 -13.25
CA TYR A 427 -27.37 -4.65 -13.42
C TYR A 427 -27.99 -3.30 -13.81
N GLU A 428 -28.96 -3.29 -14.72
CA GLU A 428 -29.73 -2.08 -15.06
C GLU A 428 -30.50 -1.53 -13.84
N GLU A 429 -31.08 -2.42 -13.03
CA GLU A 429 -31.71 -2.05 -11.78
C GLU A 429 -30.73 -1.37 -10.82
N ALA A 430 -29.49 -1.91 -10.68
CA ALA A 430 -28.44 -1.30 -9.87
C ALA A 430 -28.08 0.11 -10.38
N LEU A 431 -27.99 0.31 -11.68
CA LEU A 431 -27.69 1.62 -12.27
C LEU A 431 -28.84 2.62 -12.06
N ASN A 432 -30.09 2.15 -12.13
CA ASN A 432 -31.27 2.98 -11.85
C ASN A 432 -31.33 3.41 -10.38
N HIS A 433 -30.74 2.61 -9.47
CA HIS A 433 -30.52 2.98 -8.07
C HIS A 433 -29.21 3.75 -7.86
N HIS A 434 -28.56 4.20 -8.94
CA HIS A 434 -27.29 4.96 -8.94
C HIS A 434 -26.15 4.27 -8.18
N LEU A 435 -26.16 2.95 -8.14
CA LEU A 435 -25.08 2.16 -7.56
C LEU A 435 -23.93 1.98 -8.55
N GLU A 436 -22.75 1.57 -8.03
CA GLU A 436 -21.55 1.40 -8.85
C GLU A 436 -21.68 0.26 -9.89
N GLY A 437 -22.71 -0.57 -9.77
CA GLY A 437 -22.98 -1.74 -10.58
C GLY A 437 -23.34 -2.96 -9.74
N VAL A 438 -22.85 -4.14 -10.12
CA VAL A 438 -23.10 -5.39 -9.39
C VAL A 438 -21.82 -6.21 -9.20
N VAL A 439 -21.82 -7.06 -8.17
CA VAL A 439 -20.81 -8.12 -7.97
C VAL A 439 -21.50 -9.45 -8.22
N VAL A 440 -20.97 -10.21 -9.17
CA VAL A 440 -21.45 -11.56 -9.54
C VAL A 440 -20.60 -12.58 -8.84
N LYS A 441 -21.21 -13.50 -8.10
CA LYS A 441 -20.52 -14.53 -7.31
C LYS A 441 -20.93 -15.92 -7.75
N ASN A 442 -19.95 -16.80 -7.93
CA ASN A 442 -20.21 -18.22 -8.17
C ASN A 442 -20.76 -18.85 -6.88
N LEU A 443 -21.94 -19.46 -6.99
CA LEU A 443 -22.66 -20.08 -5.86
C LEU A 443 -21.87 -21.21 -5.17
N ASN A 444 -21.01 -21.89 -5.91
CA ASN A 444 -20.22 -23.02 -5.42
C ASN A 444 -18.82 -22.64 -4.94
N SER A 445 -18.45 -21.34 -5.01
CA SER A 445 -17.11 -20.89 -4.66
C SER A 445 -16.87 -20.85 -3.16
N LYS A 446 -15.68 -21.26 -2.77
CA LYS A 446 -15.14 -20.99 -1.44
C LYS A 446 -14.77 -19.51 -1.30
N TYR A 447 -14.45 -19.08 -0.07
CA TYR A 447 -13.87 -17.76 0.16
C TYR A 447 -12.34 -17.88 0.07
N GLU A 448 -11.75 -17.28 -0.95
CA GLU A 448 -10.31 -17.35 -1.23
C GLU A 448 -9.61 -16.11 -0.67
N ALA A 449 -9.23 -16.21 0.59
CA ALA A 449 -8.69 -15.10 1.37
C ALA A 449 -7.40 -14.52 0.75
N GLY A 450 -7.38 -13.21 0.51
CA GLY A 450 -6.24 -12.49 -0.06
C GLY A 450 -6.12 -12.56 -1.57
N GLU A 451 -6.86 -13.45 -2.23
CA GLU A 451 -6.75 -13.70 -3.66
C GLU A 451 -7.72 -12.81 -4.48
N ARG A 452 -7.34 -12.57 -5.72
CA ARG A 452 -8.22 -12.02 -6.74
C ARG A 452 -8.63 -13.14 -7.67
N THR A 453 -9.90 -13.52 -7.62
CA THR A 453 -10.40 -14.71 -8.29
C THR A 453 -11.49 -14.38 -9.30
N TYR A 454 -11.68 -15.27 -10.29
CA TYR A 454 -12.80 -15.18 -11.23
C TYR A 454 -14.12 -15.70 -10.65
N THR A 455 -14.10 -16.25 -9.44
CA THR A 455 -15.31 -16.67 -8.73
C THR A 455 -16.15 -15.47 -8.25
N TRP A 456 -15.53 -14.28 -8.17
CA TRP A 456 -16.18 -13.00 -7.96
C TRP A 456 -15.86 -12.04 -9.10
N LEU A 457 -16.88 -11.54 -9.78
CA LEU A 457 -16.75 -10.63 -10.92
C LEU A 457 -17.50 -9.33 -10.63
N LYS A 458 -16.90 -8.19 -10.93
CA LYS A 458 -17.53 -6.87 -10.77
C LYS A 458 -17.90 -6.32 -12.13
N LEU A 459 -19.20 -6.16 -12.37
CA LEU A 459 -19.78 -5.54 -13.56
C LEU A 459 -20.10 -4.07 -13.23
N LYS A 460 -19.48 -3.18 -13.96
CA LYS A 460 -19.59 -1.72 -13.82
C LYS A 460 -19.85 -1.10 -15.18
N PRO A 461 -20.50 0.08 -15.24
CA PRO A 461 -20.64 0.81 -16.48
C PRO A 461 -19.26 1.17 -17.07
N GLU A 462 -19.21 1.29 -18.37
CA GLU A 462 -18.09 1.95 -19.01
C GLU A 462 -17.98 3.37 -18.47
N ARG A 463 -16.77 3.78 -18.18
CA ARG A 463 -16.52 5.09 -17.59
C ARG A 463 -16.59 6.15 -18.67
N ASP A 464 -17.10 7.31 -18.33
CA ASP A 464 -16.99 8.49 -19.15
C ASP A 464 -15.51 8.79 -19.46
N THR A 465 -15.27 9.38 -20.62
CA THR A 465 -13.95 9.82 -21.06
C THR A 465 -13.92 11.30 -21.29
N ILE A 466 -12.72 11.87 -21.16
CA ILE A 466 -12.43 13.25 -21.45
C ILE A 466 -11.18 13.35 -22.32
N ASP A 467 -11.27 14.10 -23.40
CA ASP A 467 -10.12 14.44 -24.22
C ASP A 467 -9.39 15.64 -23.60
N CYS A 468 -8.15 15.44 -23.22
CA CYS A 468 -7.34 16.44 -22.53
C CYS A 468 -5.89 16.44 -23.05
N THR A 469 -5.12 17.46 -22.70
CA THR A 469 -3.70 17.54 -23.08
C THR A 469 -2.80 17.35 -21.87
N ILE A 470 -1.59 16.86 -22.10
CA ILE A 470 -0.54 16.77 -21.08
C ILE A 470 0.25 18.07 -21.06
N VAL A 471 0.37 18.68 -19.88
CA VAL A 471 1.09 19.95 -19.68
C VAL A 471 2.34 19.83 -18.83
N LYS A 472 2.50 18.74 -18.07
CA LYS A 472 3.70 18.46 -17.28
C LYS A 472 3.91 16.95 -17.17
N ALA A 473 5.12 16.50 -17.37
CA ALA A 473 5.57 15.13 -17.09
C ALA A 473 6.29 15.12 -15.75
N LEU A 474 5.81 14.32 -14.81
CA LEU A 474 6.33 14.26 -13.44
C LEU A 474 7.34 13.12 -13.33
N TYR A 475 8.45 13.39 -12.66
CA TYR A 475 9.48 12.40 -12.40
C TYR A 475 8.93 11.22 -11.60
N GLY A 476 9.28 10.02 -12.02
CA GLY A 476 8.92 8.80 -11.34
C GLY A 476 9.59 8.70 -9.98
N LYS A 477 8.90 8.04 -9.03
CA LYS A 477 9.42 7.76 -7.69
C LYS A 477 9.42 6.25 -7.45
N GLY A 478 10.35 5.75 -6.66
CA GLY A 478 10.48 4.33 -6.37
C GLY A 478 10.83 3.53 -7.63
N LYS A 479 10.11 2.45 -7.91
CA LYS A 479 10.30 1.59 -9.10
C LYS A 479 10.24 2.31 -10.45
N ARG A 480 9.72 3.53 -10.50
CA ARG A 480 9.56 4.32 -11.72
C ARG A 480 10.55 5.47 -11.82
N THR A 481 11.58 5.49 -10.97
CA THR A 481 12.65 6.49 -11.04
C THR A 481 13.39 6.32 -12.38
N GLY A 482 13.73 7.43 -13.02
CA GLY A 482 14.31 7.43 -14.39
C GLY A 482 13.29 7.42 -15.52
N PHE A 483 12.00 7.32 -15.18
CA PHE A 483 10.89 7.49 -16.12
C PHE A 483 10.02 8.69 -15.72
N TYR A 484 9.25 9.18 -16.65
CA TYR A 484 8.11 10.03 -16.33
C TYR A 484 6.94 9.11 -15.93
N SER A 485 6.58 9.09 -14.66
CA SER A 485 5.63 8.10 -14.11
C SER A 485 4.22 8.61 -13.96
N SER A 486 4.03 9.91 -14.06
CA SER A 486 2.71 10.55 -14.05
C SER A 486 2.71 11.83 -14.87
N PHE A 487 1.54 12.20 -15.36
CA PHE A 487 1.36 13.32 -16.25
C PHE A 487 0.23 14.21 -15.76
N LEU A 488 0.51 15.50 -15.67
CA LEU A 488 -0.48 16.51 -15.32
C LEU A 488 -1.32 16.80 -16.58
N MET A 489 -2.61 16.60 -16.46
CA MET A 489 -3.59 16.76 -17.52
C MET A 489 -4.26 18.14 -17.43
N ALA A 490 -4.65 18.69 -18.56
CA ALA A 490 -5.38 19.94 -18.63
C ALA A 490 -6.46 19.92 -19.73
N VAL A 491 -7.55 20.64 -19.49
CA VAL A 491 -8.59 20.99 -20.44
C VAL A 491 -8.48 22.47 -20.83
N ARG A 492 -9.13 22.89 -21.89
CA ARG A 492 -9.08 24.28 -22.35
C ARG A 492 -10.22 25.14 -21.76
N ASP A 493 -9.97 26.43 -21.68
CA ASP A 493 -11.00 27.44 -21.55
C ASP A 493 -11.03 28.20 -22.90
N PRO A 494 -12.08 28.03 -23.72
CA PRO A 494 -12.14 28.64 -25.04
C PRO A 494 -12.28 30.16 -24.99
N GLU A 495 -12.86 30.73 -23.93
CA GLU A 495 -13.05 32.16 -23.75
C GLU A 495 -11.75 32.87 -23.39
N LYS A 496 -11.01 32.30 -22.41
CA LYS A 496 -9.75 32.87 -21.90
C LYS A 496 -8.51 32.40 -22.67
N LYS A 497 -8.66 31.43 -23.59
CA LYS A 497 -7.55 30.81 -24.35
C LYS A 497 -6.46 30.27 -23.42
N GLN A 498 -6.84 29.68 -22.28
CA GLN A 498 -5.97 29.14 -21.26
C GLN A 498 -6.23 27.64 -21.06
N LEU A 499 -5.27 26.97 -20.48
CA LEU A 499 -5.39 25.56 -20.05
C LEU A 499 -5.55 25.49 -18.54
N TYR A 500 -6.50 24.69 -18.09
CA TYR A 500 -6.80 24.44 -16.69
C TYR A 500 -6.47 22.99 -16.33
N THR A 501 -5.66 22.78 -15.31
CA THR A 501 -5.27 21.46 -14.85
C THR A 501 -6.45 20.74 -14.19
N ILE A 502 -6.57 19.41 -14.43
CA ILE A 502 -7.71 18.57 -13.99
C ILE A 502 -7.30 17.30 -13.26
N GLY A 503 -6.02 17.07 -13.02
CA GLY A 503 -5.56 15.86 -12.35
C GLY A 503 -4.28 15.30 -12.91
N LYS A 504 -3.76 14.28 -12.22
CA LYS A 504 -2.53 13.55 -12.59
C LYS A 504 -2.87 12.12 -12.96
N VAL A 505 -2.49 11.68 -14.15
CA VAL A 505 -2.59 10.28 -14.56
C VAL A 505 -1.27 9.55 -14.34
N SER A 506 -1.30 8.35 -13.72
CA SER A 506 -0.09 7.61 -13.31
C SER A 506 -0.10 6.11 -13.65
N ASN A 507 -1.20 5.59 -14.20
CA ASN A 507 -1.34 4.18 -14.53
C ASN A 507 -0.91 3.89 -15.98
N LEU A 508 0.41 3.95 -16.22
CA LEU A 508 1.01 3.67 -17.52
C LEU A 508 1.73 2.32 -17.51
N SER A 509 1.66 1.58 -18.61
CA SER A 509 2.55 0.43 -18.82
C SER A 509 3.98 0.90 -19.08
N GLU A 510 4.97 0.05 -18.84
CA GLU A 510 6.37 0.37 -19.11
C GLU A 510 6.62 0.74 -20.58
N GLU A 511 5.94 0.07 -21.51
CA GLU A 511 6.00 0.39 -22.95
C GLU A 511 5.54 1.81 -23.24
N VAL A 512 4.44 2.25 -22.62
CA VAL A 512 3.95 3.63 -22.77
C VAL A 512 4.90 4.62 -22.12
N MET A 513 5.48 4.31 -20.97
CA MET A 513 6.47 5.17 -20.31
C MET A 513 7.74 5.33 -21.16
N MET A 514 8.18 4.26 -21.84
CA MET A 514 9.32 4.35 -22.76
C MET A 514 9.01 5.15 -24.01
N SER A 515 7.87 4.89 -24.65
CA SER A 515 7.48 5.59 -25.89
C SER A 515 7.22 7.08 -25.69
N ILE A 516 6.70 7.48 -24.53
CA ILE A 516 6.40 8.89 -24.24
C ILE A 516 7.65 9.72 -23.91
N ARG A 517 8.76 9.07 -23.51
CA ARG A 517 10.01 9.75 -23.14
C ARG A 517 10.52 10.65 -24.27
N ASP A 518 10.60 10.12 -25.49
CA ASP A 518 11.09 10.85 -26.64
C ASP A 518 10.17 12.05 -26.98
N ILE A 519 8.86 11.88 -26.82
CA ILE A 519 7.88 12.94 -27.04
C ILE A 519 8.00 14.03 -25.97
N VAL A 520 8.22 13.65 -24.71
CA VAL A 520 8.44 14.58 -23.61
C VAL A 520 9.68 15.44 -23.86
N GLU A 521 10.80 14.82 -24.26
CA GLU A 521 12.04 15.56 -24.53
C GLU A 521 11.90 16.53 -25.74
N GLN A 522 11.14 16.14 -26.78
CA GLN A 522 10.86 17.01 -27.93
C GLN A 522 9.91 18.17 -27.62
N THR A 523 9.04 18.00 -26.63
CA THR A 523 8.03 19.00 -26.25
C THR A 523 8.39 19.81 -25.00
N ARG A 524 9.53 19.55 -24.41
CA ARG A 524 10.03 20.19 -23.19
C ARG A 524 10.11 21.71 -23.32
N LEU A 525 9.63 22.42 -22.29
CA LEU A 525 9.75 23.87 -22.14
C LEU A 525 10.75 24.25 -21.05
N ASN A 526 10.48 23.87 -19.83
CA ASN A 526 11.27 24.12 -18.63
C ASN A 526 11.03 22.99 -17.62
N GLU A 527 11.73 23.02 -16.50
CA GLU A 527 11.57 22.02 -15.44
C GLU A 527 11.58 22.66 -14.05
N ASP A 528 11.00 21.96 -13.08
CA ASP A 528 11.10 22.21 -11.66
C ASP A 528 11.52 20.92 -10.91
N GLU A 529 11.47 20.96 -9.58
CA GLU A 529 11.84 19.79 -8.75
C GLU A 529 10.93 18.57 -8.94
N GLU A 530 9.70 18.76 -9.43
CA GLU A 530 8.72 17.69 -9.60
C GLU A 530 8.72 17.07 -10.99
N GLY A 531 9.14 17.82 -12.02
CA GLY A 531 9.07 17.34 -13.40
C GLY A 531 9.30 18.41 -14.46
N VAL A 532 8.95 18.06 -15.69
CA VAL A 532 9.20 18.85 -16.90
C VAL A 532 7.88 19.40 -17.44
N PHE A 533 7.80 20.71 -17.62
CA PHE A 533 6.68 21.37 -18.30
C PHE A 533 6.79 21.16 -19.80
N LEU A 534 5.66 20.89 -20.45
CA LEU A 534 5.59 20.51 -21.85
C LEU A 534 4.78 21.53 -22.67
N LYS A 535 5.15 21.67 -23.94
CA LYS A 535 4.24 22.26 -24.93
C LYS A 535 2.98 21.39 -25.00
N PRO A 536 1.77 21.95 -24.99
CA PRO A 536 0.53 21.18 -24.95
C PRO A 536 0.20 20.55 -26.32
N LEU A 537 1.07 19.63 -26.78
CA LEU A 537 0.94 18.95 -28.08
C LEU A 537 0.49 17.49 -27.93
N ILE A 538 0.50 16.96 -26.72
CA ILE A 538 0.14 15.56 -26.45
C ILE A 538 -1.32 15.53 -26.02
N VAL A 539 -2.20 15.07 -26.91
CA VAL A 539 -3.63 14.90 -26.62
C VAL A 539 -3.90 13.44 -26.28
N ILE A 540 -4.64 13.23 -25.19
CA ILE A 540 -5.04 11.91 -24.70
C ILE A 540 -6.54 11.85 -24.45
N GLU A 541 -7.11 10.68 -24.61
CA GLU A 541 -8.41 10.33 -24.06
C GLU A 541 -8.19 9.67 -22.71
N ALA A 542 -8.73 10.27 -21.66
CA ALA A 542 -8.62 9.76 -20.29
C ALA A 542 -10.00 9.36 -19.76
N THR A 543 -10.09 8.16 -19.15
CA THR A 543 -11.24 7.73 -18.35
C THR A 543 -10.98 8.02 -16.88
N TYR A 544 -12.04 8.15 -16.08
CA TYR A 544 -11.95 8.46 -14.64
C TYR A 544 -13.07 7.78 -13.87
N GLN A 545 -12.98 7.73 -12.56
CA GLN A 545 -14.04 7.18 -11.70
C GLN A 545 -15.11 8.22 -11.38
N GLU A 546 -14.68 9.43 -11.07
CA GLU A 546 -15.47 10.48 -10.48
C GLU A 546 -14.76 11.81 -10.71
N ILE A 547 -15.52 12.89 -10.82
CA ILE A 547 -15.01 14.26 -10.80
C ILE A 547 -15.26 14.81 -9.39
N GLN A 548 -14.25 15.39 -8.77
CA GLN A 548 -14.31 15.95 -7.41
C GLN A 548 -13.95 17.43 -7.45
N GLU A 549 -14.60 18.25 -6.62
CA GLU A 549 -14.19 19.62 -6.37
C GLU A 549 -12.91 19.67 -5.54
N THR A 550 -11.98 20.55 -5.89
CA THR A 550 -10.70 20.70 -5.19
C THR A 550 -10.02 22.01 -5.55
N ASP A 551 -9.25 22.54 -4.60
CA ASP A 551 -8.36 23.68 -4.82
C ASP A 551 -6.96 23.28 -5.33
N GLU A 552 -6.69 21.97 -5.47
CA GLU A 552 -5.37 21.47 -5.92
C GLU A 552 -5.09 21.80 -7.39
N TYR A 553 -6.12 21.82 -8.24
CA TYR A 553 -6.00 22.05 -9.67
C TYR A 553 -6.69 23.34 -10.10
N THR A 554 -6.12 23.99 -11.13
CA THR A 554 -6.57 25.30 -11.59
C THR A 554 -7.99 25.32 -12.17
N SER A 555 -8.55 24.17 -12.54
CA SER A 555 -9.95 24.02 -12.97
C SER A 555 -10.96 24.12 -11.83
N GLY A 556 -10.53 23.92 -10.57
CA GLY A 556 -11.41 23.67 -9.43
C GLY A 556 -11.92 22.24 -9.35
N PHE A 557 -11.50 21.34 -10.27
CA PHE A 557 -11.91 19.95 -10.34
C PHE A 557 -10.73 18.99 -10.43
N ALA A 558 -10.90 17.77 -9.89
CA ALA A 558 -9.96 16.66 -10.01
C ALA A 558 -10.64 15.42 -10.59
N LEU A 559 -9.98 14.75 -11.53
CA LEU A 559 -10.35 13.40 -11.95
C LEU A 559 -9.83 12.36 -10.95
N ARG A 560 -10.74 11.60 -10.34
CA ARG A 560 -10.36 10.50 -9.44
C ARG A 560 -9.96 9.26 -10.24
N VAL A 561 -8.80 8.67 -9.90
CA VAL A 561 -8.24 7.47 -10.53
C VAL A 561 -8.28 7.54 -12.06
N PRO A 562 -7.75 8.59 -12.68
CA PRO A 562 -7.74 8.70 -14.13
C PRO A 562 -6.83 7.65 -14.75
N LYS A 563 -7.17 7.23 -15.98
CA LYS A 563 -6.36 6.32 -16.80
C LYS A 563 -6.35 6.80 -18.23
N ILE A 564 -5.21 6.70 -18.90
CA ILE A 564 -5.13 6.92 -20.34
C ILE A 564 -5.80 5.73 -21.03
N VAL A 565 -6.80 6.04 -21.87
CA VAL A 565 -7.45 5.07 -22.76
C VAL A 565 -6.60 4.94 -24.01
N ARG A 566 -6.25 6.07 -24.64
CA ARG A 566 -5.41 6.14 -25.83
C ARG A 566 -4.84 7.54 -26.06
N PHE A 567 -3.80 7.59 -26.88
CA PHE A 567 -3.31 8.84 -27.44
C PHE A 567 -4.19 9.28 -28.63
N ARG A 568 -4.51 10.54 -28.69
CA ARG A 568 -5.37 11.13 -29.72
C ARG A 568 -4.52 11.86 -30.76
N ASN A 569 -3.73 11.10 -31.51
CA ASN A 569 -2.90 11.64 -32.60
C ASN A 569 -3.75 12.25 -33.74
N ASP A 570 -5.04 11.98 -33.73
CA ASP A 570 -6.06 12.51 -34.65
C ASP A 570 -6.59 13.89 -34.24
N LYS A 571 -6.29 14.37 -33.02
CA LYS A 571 -6.79 15.64 -32.47
C LYS A 571 -5.67 16.63 -32.13
N LYS A 572 -5.99 17.91 -32.33
CA LYS A 572 -5.14 19.02 -31.87
C LYS A 572 -5.61 19.54 -30.50
N VAL A 573 -4.78 20.33 -29.84
CA VAL A 573 -5.10 20.91 -28.53
C VAL A 573 -6.33 21.83 -28.56
N GLU A 574 -6.64 22.41 -29.71
CA GLU A 574 -7.84 23.22 -29.90
C GLU A 574 -9.14 22.42 -29.95
N GLU A 575 -9.04 21.10 -30.10
CA GLU A 575 -10.15 20.15 -30.23
C GLU A 575 -10.39 19.31 -28.97
N ILE A 576 -9.60 19.53 -27.90
CA ILE A 576 -9.82 18.86 -26.60
C ILE A 576 -11.07 19.41 -25.91
N ASP A 577 -11.54 18.66 -24.95
CA ASP A 577 -12.66 19.07 -24.12
C ASP A 577 -12.33 20.32 -23.30
N ASP A 578 -13.37 21.04 -22.90
CA ASP A 578 -13.26 22.30 -22.20
C ASP A 578 -13.78 22.23 -20.75
N ILE A 579 -13.56 23.30 -20.02
CA ILE A 579 -13.97 23.43 -18.62
C ILE A 579 -15.49 23.37 -18.45
N GLU A 580 -16.27 23.79 -19.45
CA GLU A 580 -17.72 23.72 -19.41
C GLU A 580 -18.21 22.27 -19.50
N LYS A 581 -17.57 21.46 -20.35
CA LYS A 581 -17.86 20.02 -20.39
C LYS A 581 -17.52 19.34 -19.06
N MET A 582 -16.39 19.70 -18.43
CA MET A 582 -16.01 19.22 -17.10
C MET A 582 -17.09 19.52 -16.06
N ARG A 583 -17.59 20.76 -16.05
CA ARG A 583 -18.64 21.21 -15.14
C ARG A 583 -19.95 20.46 -15.37
N LYS A 584 -20.37 20.31 -16.62
CA LYS A 584 -21.57 19.55 -16.97
C LYS A 584 -21.46 18.08 -16.53
N LEU A 585 -20.33 17.43 -16.74
CA LEU A 585 -20.10 16.06 -16.31
C LEU A 585 -20.15 15.94 -14.77
N TYR A 586 -19.61 16.93 -14.07
CA TYR A 586 -19.68 17.00 -12.61
C TYR A 586 -21.13 17.19 -12.13
N GLU A 587 -21.89 18.12 -12.71
CA GLU A 587 -23.29 18.37 -12.39
C GLU A 587 -24.16 17.13 -12.68
N MET A 588 -23.99 16.47 -13.83
CA MET A 588 -24.68 15.24 -14.18
C MET A 588 -24.37 14.11 -13.20
N GLN A 589 -23.13 14.01 -12.72
CA GLN A 589 -22.75 13.08 -11.68
C GLN A 589 -23.49 13.36 -10.37
N TYR A 590 -23.64 14.63 -9.99
CA TYR A 590 -24.37 15.07 -8.79
C TYR A 590 -25.88 14.92 -8.94
N GLU A 591 -26.47 15.21 -10.10
CA GLU A 591 -27.90 15.02 -10.37
C GLU A 591 -28.30 13.55 -10.26
N ARG A 592 -27.45 12.62 -10.66
CA ARG A 592 -27.65 11.17 -10.43
C ARG A 592 -27.82 10.83 -8.95
N TYR A 593 -27.25 11.61 -8.03
CA TYR A 593 -27.41 11.43 -6.58
C TYR A 593 -28.60 12.22 -5.98
N ILE A 594 -28.93 13.39 -6.52
CA ILE A 594 -30.01 14.26 -6.01
C ILE A 594 -31.40 13.75 -6.37
N GLN A 595 -31.60 13.13 -7.54
CA GLN A 595 -32.90 12.56 -7.96
C GLN A 595 -33.39 11.40 -7.06
N GLN A 596 -32.58 10.92 -6.13
CA GLN A 596 -32.99 9.96 -5.10
C GLN A 596 -33.75 10.62 -3.93
N THR A 597 -33.75 11.92 -3.82
CA THR A 597 -34.24 12.66 -2.64
C THR A 597 -35.63 13.27 -2.84
N VAL A 598 -36.24 13.05 -3.99
CA VAL A 598 -37.64 13.50 -4.30
C VAL A 598 -38.62 12.25 -4.36
#